data_861cca9f3a6f18080f69ef5adc89062f
#
_entry.id   861cca9f3a6f18080f69ef5adc89062f
#
_cell.length_a   1.000
_cell.length_b   1.000
_cell.length_c   1.000
_cell.angle_alpha   90.00
_cell.angle_beta   90.00
_cell.angle_gamma   90.00
#
_symmetry.space_group_name_H-M   'P 1'
#
loop_
_entity.id
_entity.type
_entity.pdbx_description
1 polymer ?
#
loop_
_entity_poly.entity_id
_entity_poly.type
_entity_poly.pdbx_seq_one_letter_code
_entity_poly.pdbx_strand_id
1 'polypeptide(L)'
;HRLAYAAPDVTALGLGDDMVVINSFSKYYCMTGWRIGWMIVPDELVRPIERLQQSLYISAPELSQIAACEAFGATAELEAIKDTYRQNRELLLRRLPELGFRIAAPMDGAFYAYCDVSAHTNDSMDFARRMIAEAHVAATPGHDFDVANGNRFMRFSYAGSFHEMETAMQRLEKWLR
;
A
#
# COMPACT_ATOMS: atom_id res chain seq x y z
N HIS A 1 -1.98 8.86 8.04
CA HIS A 1 -2.09 7.55 7.37
C HIS A 1 -2.39 6.46 8.42
N ARG A 2 -3.62 6.05 8.56
CA ARG A 2 -4.06 5.16 9.65
C ARG A 2 -3.66 3.67 9.52
N LEU A 3 -2.99 3.27 8.45
CA LEU A 3 -2.41 1.92 8.31
C LEU A 3 -1.01 1.89 8.94
N ALA A 4 -0.93 2.10 10.24
CA ALA A 4 0.27 1.97 11.06
C ALA A 4 0.05 0.88 12.11
N TYR A 5 1.10 0.07 12.40
CA TYR A 5 1.04 -1.08 13.30
C TYR A 5 2.02 -0.97 14.48
N ALA A 6 3.21 -0.44 14.26
CA ALA A 6 4.29 -0.43 15.25
C ALA A 6 4.61 0.96 15.81
N ALA A 7 4.31 2.02 15.07
CA ALA A 7 4.56 3.40 15.48
C ALA A 7 3.30 4.25 15.32
N PRO A 8 3.14 5.32 16.11
CA PRO A 8 2.03 6.26 15.94
C PRO A 8 2.14 6.98 14.60
N ASP A 9 0.99 7.37 14.05
CA ASP A 9 0.95 8.23 12.87
C ASP A 9 1.54 9.60 13.18
N VAL A 10 2.37 10.11 12.27
CA VAL A 10 2.96 11.44 12.32
C VAL A 10 2.48 12.24 11.11
N THR A 11 2.15 13.51 11.32
CA THR A 11 1.75 14.43 10.26
C THR A 11 2.75 15.58 10.12
N ALA A 12 3.01 16.01 8.88
CA ALA A 12 3.84 17.19 8.62
C ALA A 12 3.22 18.49 9.15
N LEU A 13 1.92 18.52 9.43
CA LEU A 13 1.28 19.69 10.05
C LEU A 13 1.84 20.06 11.44
N GLY A 14 2.50 19.13 12.11
CA GLY A 14 3.21 19.41 13.36
C GLY A 14 4.57 20.10 13.19
N LEU A 15 5.03 20.30 11.95
CA LEU A 15 6.34 20.88 11.64
C LEU A 15 6.26 22.38 11.30
N GLY A 16 5.09 22.88 10.89
CA GLY A 16 4.88 24.29 10.55
C GLY A 16 3.62 24.51 9.71
N ASP A 17 3.26 25.77 9.53
CA ASP A 17 2.04 26.20 8.82
C ASP A 17 2.24 26.27 7.29
N ASP A 18 3.47 26.15 6.81
CA ASP A 18 3.86 26.17 5.40
C ASP A 18 3.82 24.78 4.74
N MET A 19 3.32 23.77 5.44
CA MET A 19 3.28 22.39 4.98
C MET A 19 2.09 22.13 4.06
N VAL A 20 2.35 21.39 2.97
CA VAL A 20 1.32 20.81 2.11
C VAL A 20 1.16 19.33 2.47
N VAL A 21 -0.02 18.95 2.93
CA VAL A 21 -0.34 17.57 3.26
C VAL A 21 -1.40 17.04 2.30
N ILE A 22 -1.07 15.98 1.58
CA ILE A 22 -1.98 15.32 0.63
C ILE A 22 -2.34 13.95 1.20
N ASN A 23 -3.63 13.64 1.25
CA ASN A 23 -4.12 12.35 1.75
C ASN A 23 -5.20 11.78 0.83
N SER A 24 -5.58 10.52 1.04
CA SER A 24 -6.46 9.78 0.17
C SER A 24 -7.41 8.89 0.95
N PHE A 25 -8.64 8.75 0.45
CA PHE A 25 -9.59 7.74 0.91
C PHE A 25 -9.31 6.34 0.34
N SER A 26 -8.41 6.21 -0.63
CA SER A 26 -8.19 4.97 -1.38
C SER A 26 -7.74 3.78 -0.52
N LYS A 27 -6.98 3.99 0.56
CA LYS A 27 -6.32 2.89 1.29
C LYS A 27 -7.03 2.54 2.58
N TYR A 28 -6.80 3.27 3.66
CA TYR A 28 -7.42 3.00 4.96
C TYR A 28 -8.96 2.96 4.88
N TYR A 29 -9.57 3.88 4.13
CA TYR A 29 -11.02 3.96 3.98
C TYR A 29 -11.59 2.99 2.93
N CYS A 30 -10.79 2.13 2.32
CA CYS A 30 -11.22 1.14 1.32
C CYS A 30 -11.96 1.72 0.11
N MET A 31 -11.72 2.99 -0.22
CA MET A 31 -12.44 3.75 -1.26
C MET A 31 -11.61 3.92 -2.54
N THR A 32 -10.88 2.89 -2.97
CA THR A 32 -9.98 2.98 -4.13
C THR A 32 -10.72 3.39 -5.42
N GLY A 33 -11.89 2.81 -5.68
CA GLY A 33 -12.71 3.08 -6.88
C GLY A 33 -13.42 4.43 -6.86
N TRP A 34 -13.55 5.07 -5.71
CA TRP A 34 -14.24 6.34 -5.55
C TRP A 34 -13.44 7.55 -6.01
N ARG A 35 -12.14 7.41 -6.24
CA ARG A 35 -11.24 8.44 -6.76
C ARG A 35 -11.31 9.75 -6.00
N ILE A 36 -11.23 9.70 -4.68
CA ILE A 36 -11.33 10.87 -3.79
C ILE A 36 -10.16 10.94 -2.82
N GLY A 37 -9.73 12.15 -2.52
CA GLY A 37 -8.71 12.50 -1.54
C GLY A 37 -8.89 13.95 -1.11
N TRP A 38 -8.02 14.41 -0.24
CA TRP A 38 -8.00 15.80 0.21
C TRP A 38 -6.56 16.30 0.38
N MET A 39 -6.42 17.60 0.42
CA MET A 39 -5.17 18.25 0.79
C MET A 39 -5.42 19.35 1.81
N ILE A 40 -4.44 19.56 2.66
CA ILE A 40 -4.32 20.69 3.58
C ILE A 40 -3.18 21.53 3.05
N VAL A 41 -3.40 22.81 2.85
CA VAL A 41 -2.44 23.72 2.24
C VAL A 41 -2.42 25.05 3.00
N PRO A 42 -1.34 25.82 2.96
CA PRO A 42 -1.31 27.20 3.43
C PRO A 42 -2.37 28.05 2.74
N ASP A 43 -2.90 29.05 3.45
CA ASP A 43 -4.02 29.89 2.98
C ASP A 43 -3.74 30.57 1.64
N GLU A 44 -2.50 31.01 1.40
CA GLU A 44 -2.08 31.64 0.14
C GLU A 44 -2.14 30.67 -1.08
N LEU A 45 -2.11 29.36 -0.86
CA LEU A 45 -2.22 28.35 -1.91
C LEU A 45 -3.65 27.93 -2.22
N VAL A 46 -4.61 28.20 -1.34
CA VAL A 46 -6.02 27.78 -1.51
C VAL A 46 -6.57 28.26 -2.86
N ARG A 47 -6.50 29.56 -3.11
CA ARG A 47 -7.07 30.13 -4.34
C ARG A 47 -6.34 29.74 -5.62
N PRO A 48 -4.98 29.71 -5.68
CA PRO A 48 -4.26 29.12 -6.81
C PRO A 48 -4.66 27.67 -7.11
N ILE A 49 -4.79 26.83 -6.08
CA ILE A 49 -5.15 25.41 -6.24
C ILE A 49 -6.60 25.26 -6.73
N GLU A 50 -7.56 26.04 -6.21
CA GLU A 50 -8.94 26.05 -6.72
C GLU A 50 -9.00 26.35 -8.22
N ARG A 51 -8.22 27.35 -8.69
CA ARG A 51 -8.17 27.69 -10.12
C ARG A 51 -7.57 26.57 -10.96
N LEU A 52 -6.51 25.91 -10.48
CA LEU A 52 -5.93 24.76 -11.15
C LEU A 52 -6.93 23.59 -11.22
N GLN A 53 -7.58 23.29 -10.11
CA GLN A 53 -8.61 22.24 -10.04
C GLN A 53 -9.74 22.51 -11.04
N GLN A 54 -10.27 23.71 -11.05
CA GLN A 54 -11.33 24.13 -11.98
C GLN A 54 -10.93 23.92 -13.45
N SER A 55 -9.68 24.20 -13.79
CA SER A 55 -9.16 24.07 -15.16
C SER A 55 -8.83 22.63 -15.54
N LEU A 56 -8.37 21.81 -14.60
CA LEU A 56 -7.91 20.44 -14.87
C LEU A 56 -9.06 19.42 -14.88
N TYR A 57 -10.01 19.52 -13.95
CA TYR A 57 -11.07 18.51 -13.80
C TYR A 57 -12.36 19.02 -13.16
N ILE A 58 -12.51 20.32 -12.96
CA ILE A 58 -13.68 21.03 -12.41
C ILE A 58 -13.88 20.73 -10.92
N SER A 59 -14.25 19.50 -10.56
CA SER A 59 -14.45 19.06 -9.17
C SER A 59 -14.35 17.54 -9.07
N ALA A 60 -14.12 17.04 -7.85
CA ALA A 60 -14.30 15.63 -7.54
C ALA A 60 -15.80 15.24 -7.69
N PRO A 61 -16.11 13.97 -8.06
CA PRO A 61 -17.51 13.53 -8.18
C PRO A 61 -18.29 13.74 -6.88
N GLU A 62 -19.48 14.33 -6.96
CA GLU A 62 -20.30 14.66 -5.80
C GLU A 62 -20.62 13.43 -4.95
N LEU A 63 -21.02 12.33 -5.58
CA LEU A 63 -21.33 11.08 -4.88
C LEU A 63 -20.12 10.56 -4.06
N SER A 64 -18.92 10.70 -4.60
CA SER A 64 -17.70 10.31 -3.89
C SER A 64 -17.44 11.19 -2.67
N GLN A 65 -17.73 12.48 -2.76
CA GLN A 65 -17.60 13.42 -1.64
C GLN A 65 -18.58 13.09 -0.52
N ILE A 66 -19.87 12.83 -0.86
CA ILE A 66 -20.89 12.43 0.11
C ILE A 66 -20.48 11.13 0.81
N ALA A 67 -20.10 10.11 0.04
CA ALA A 67 -19.64 8.83 0.61
C ALA A 67 -18.41 8.99 1.50
N ALA A 68 -17.47 9.89 1.15
CA ALA A 68 -16.31 10.16 1.96
C ALA A 68 -16.63 10.79 3.32
N CYS A 69 -17.67 11.61 3.41
CA CYS A 69 -18.16 12.15 4.69
C CYS A 69 -18.61 11.03 5.63
N GLU A 70 -19.37 10.06 5.10
CA GLU A 70 -19.86 8.92 5.88
C GLU A 70 -18.73 7.97 6.29
N ALA A 71 -17.68 7.84 5.48
CA ALA A 71 -16.53 6.96 5.76
C ALA A 71 -15.78 7.34 7.06
N PHE A 72 -15.85 8.58 7.52
CA PHE A 72 -15.28 8.97 8.81
C PHE A 72 -16.01 8.33 10.01
N GLY A 73 -17.28 7.97 9.84
CA GLY A 73 -18.07 7.27 10.85
C GLY A 73 -17.85 5.75 10.91
N ALA A 74 -17.26 5.14 9.86
CA ALA A 74 -17.10 3.69 9.72
C ALA A 74 -15.82 3.15 10.43
N THR A 75 -15.47 3.71 11.58
CA THR A 75 -14.21 3.38 12.26
C THR A 75 -14.13 1.90 12.68
N ALA A 76 -15.22 1.32 13.16
CA ALA A 76 -15.22 -0.06 13.62
C ALA A 76 -14.94 -1.06 12.49
N GLU A 77 -15.57 -0.87 11.34
CA GLU A 77 -15.39 -1.70 10.14
C GLU A 77 -13.98 -1.54 9.57
N LEU A 78 -13.46 -0.32 9.54
CA LEU A 78 -12.12 -0.03 9.03
C LEU A 78 -11.01 -0.60 9.92
N GLU A 79 -11.17 -0.53 11.24
CA GLU A 79 -10.22 -1.15 12.17
C GLU A 79 -10.28 -2.69 12.12
N ALA A 80 -11.44 -3.29 11.85
CA ALA A 80 -11.53 -4.74 11.63
C ALA A 80 -10.77 -5.18 10.37
N ILE A 81 -10.85 -4.41 9.28
CA ILE A 81 -10.06 -4.66 8.06
C ILE A 81 -8.56 -4.49 8.35
N LYS A 82 -8.17 -3.42 9.06
CA LYS A 82 -6.79 -3.19 9.47
C LYS A 82 -6.25 -4.32 10.35
N ASP A 83 -7.09 -4.91 11.20
CA ASP A 83 -6.71 -6.06 12.03
C ASP A 83 -6.43 -7.30 11.18
N THR A 84 -7.22 -7.56 10.14
CA THR A 84 -6.91 -8.60 9.15
C THR A 84 -5.55 -8.35 8.49
N TYR A 85 -5.23 -7.11 8.10
CA TYR A 85 -3.93 -6.78 7.55
C TYR A 85 -2.78 -6.96 8.56
N ARG A 86 -3.03 -6.72 9.84
CA ARG A 86 -2.05 -7.00 10.90
C ARG A 86 -1.73 -8.49 10.99
N GLN A 87 -2.75 -9.35 10.97
CA GLN A 87 -2.58 -10.81 10.97
C GLN A 87 -1.82 -11.28 9.73
N ASN A 88 -2.16 -10.75 8.56
CA ASN A 88 -1.45 -11.02 7.30
C ASN A 88 0.02 -10.58 7.37
N ARG A 89 0.28 -9.38 7.92
CA ARG A 89 1.64 -8.89 8.15
C ARG A 89 2.46 -9.85 9.02
N GLU A 90 1.90 -10.34 10.12
CA GLU A 90 2.57 -11.28 11.02
C GLU A 90 2.85 -12.62 10.33
N LEU A 91 1.94 -13.09 9.49
CA LEU A 91 2.17 -14.27 8.65
C LEU A 91 3.34 -14.05 7.69
N LEU A 92 3.36 -12.95 6.95
CA LEU A 92 4.40 -12.65 5.97
C LEU A 92 5.76 -12.41 6.62
N LEU A 93 5.81 -11.72 7.77
CA LEU A 93 7.04 -11.51 8.55
C LEU A 93 7.74 -12.82 8.92
N ARG A 94 6.96 -13.87 9.17
CA ARG A 94 7.46 -15.20 9.50
C ARG A 94 7.78 -16.01 8.23
N ARG A 95 6.84 -16.07 7.28
CA ARG A 95 6.91 -16.99 6.15
C ARG A 95 7.87 -16.54 5.04
N LEU A 96 7.95 -15.24 4.73
CA LEU A 96 8.82 -14.76 3.65
C LEU A 96 10.31 -15.07 3.89
N PRO A 97 10.88 -14.86 5.10
CA PRO A 97 12.24 -15.25 5.37
C PRO A 97 12.48 -16.77 5.27
N GLU A 98 11.53 -17.60 5.69
CA GLU A 98 11.61 -19.07 5.55
C GLU A 98 11.71 -19.51 4.08
N LEU A 99 11.13 -18.71 3.16
CA LEU A 99 11.19 -18.92 1.72
C LEU A 99 12.41 -18.28 1.04
N GLY A 100 13.34 -17.70 1.81
CA GLY A 100 14.54 -17.04 1.29
C GLY A 100 14.33 -15.60 0.80
N PHE A 101 13.19 -15.00 1.08
CA PHE A 101 12.90 -13.59 0.77
C PHE A 101 13.30 -12.71 1.96
N ARG A 102 14.35 -11.92 1.81
CA ARG A 102 14.83 -11.05 2.89
C ARG A 102 14.03 -9.75 2.91
N ILE A 103 13.28 -9.50 3.98
CA ILE A 103 12.53 -8.25 4.16
C ILE A 103 13.53 -7.08 4.23
N ALA A 104 13.42 -6.16 3.27
CA ALA A 104 14.41 -5.09 3.06
C ALA A 104 14.10 -3.81 3.84
N ALA A 105 12.87 -3.65 4.33
CA ALA A 105 12.43 -2.49 5.10
C ALA A 105 11.44 -2.91 6.20
N PRO A 106 11.39 -2.19 7.34
CA PRO A 106 10.39 -2.45 8.37
C PRO A 106 8.96 -2.38 7.81
N MET A 107 8.11 -3.31 8.22
CA MET A 107 6.69 -3.35 7.83
C MET A 107 5.83 -2.64 8.89
N ASP A 108 6.21 -1.43 9.30
CA ASP A 108 5.57 -0.70 10.40
C ASP A 108 4.25 -0.03 10.03
N GLY A 109 3.98 0.06 8.74
CA GLY A 109 2.74 0.60 8.19
C GLY A 109 2.44 0.09 6.79
N ALA A 110 1.39 0.64 6.16
CA ALA A 110 0.89 0.24 4.85
C ALA A 110 0.39 -1.22 4.84
N PHE A 111 0.47 -1.90 3.71
CA PHE A 111 0.09 -3.31 3.51
C PHE A 111 1.01 -4.00 2.49
N TYR A 112 2.31 -3.65 2.54
CA TYR A 112 3.33 -4.18 1.64
C TYR A 112 4.52 -4.72 2.40
N ALA A 113 5.07 -5.85 1.93
CA ALA A 113 6.41 -6.31 2.23
C ALA A 113 7.30 -6.04 1.02
N TYR A 114 8.39 -5.28 1.20
CA TYR A 114 9.42 -5.09 0.19
C TYR A 114 10.59 -6.00 0.50
N CYS A 115 10.87 -6.94 -0.40
CA CYS A 115 11.80 -8.03 -0.15
C CYS A 115 12.92 -8.07 -1.17
N ASP A 116 14.14 -8.29 -0.69
CA ASP A 116 15.26 -8.72 -1.52
C ASP A 116 15.05 -10.20 -1.86
N VAL A 117 15.01 -10.51 -3.14
CA VAL A 117 14.80 -11.84 -3.70
C VAL A 117 16.04 -12.36 -4.44
N SER A 118 17.19 -11.74 -4.22
CA SER A 118 18.47 -12.06 -4.89
C SER A 118 18.94 -13.50 -4.65
N ALA A 119 18.44 -14.18 -3.63
CA ALA A 119 18.65 -15.61 -3.43
C ALA A 119 18.00 -16.49 -4.53
N HIS A 120 17.00 -15.96 -5.25
CA HIS A 120 16.25 -16.69 -6.27
C HIS A 120 16.44 -16.13 -7.67
N THR A 121 16.70 -14.82 -7.80
CA THR A 121 16.81 -14.14 -9.10
C THR A 121 17.53 -12.81 -9.02
N ASN A 122 18.09 -12.39 -10.17
CA ASN A 122 18.54 -11.01 -10.43
C ASN A 122 17.71 -10.33 -11.53
N ASP A 123 16.56 -10.90 -11.87
CA ASP A 123 15.59 -10.34 -12.81
C ASP A 123 14.18 -10.44 -12.19
N SER A 124 13.78 -9.38 -11.47
CA SER A 124 12.49 -9.33 -10.78
C SER A 124 11.30 -9.33 -11.74
N MET A 125 11.48 -8.87 -12.98
CA MET A 125 10.42 -8.87 -13.99
C MET A 125 10.14 -10.28 -14.49
N ASP A 126 11.17 -11.05 -14.83
CA ASP A 126 11.02 -12.45 -15.23
C ASP A 126 10.47 -13.28 -14.07
N PHE A 127 11.04 -13.09 -12.88
CA PHE A 127 10.58 -13.77 -11.67
C PHE A 127 9.12 -13.52 -11.36
N ALA A 128 8.62 -12.28 -11.51
CA ALA A 128 7.21 -11.94 -11.35
C ALA A 128 6.32 -12.67 -12.37
N ARG A 129 6.75 -12.74 -13.64
CA ARG A 129 6.02 -13.45 -14.70
C ARG A 129 5.93 -14.95 -14.41
N ARG A 130 7.02 -15.56 -14.00
CA ARG A 130 7.07 -16.98 -13.63
C ARG A 130 6.25 -17.27 -12.38
N MET A 131 6.35 -16.43 -11.38
CA MET A 131 5.57 -16.55 -10.13
C MET A 131 4.06 -16.57 -10.42
N ILE A 132 3.56 -15.70 -11.31
CA ILE A 132 2.14 -15.70 -11.66
C ILE A 132 1.76 -16.89 -12.54
N ALA A 133 2.61 -17.28 -13.50
CA ALA A 133 2.32 -18.35 -14.44
C ALA A 133 2.39 -19.74 -13.78
N GLU A 134 3.35 -19.99 -12.90
CA GLU A 134 3.68 -21.29 -12.34
C GLU A 134 3.13 -21.47 -10.93
N ALA A 135 3.21 -20.45 -10.08
CA ALA A 135 2.73 -20.50 -8.70
C ALA A 135 1.34 -19.88 -8.49
N HIS A 136 0.80 -19.17 -9.48
CA HIS A 136 -0.46 -18.42 -9.39
C HIS A 136 -0.47 -17.41 -8.22
N VAL A 137 0.67 -16.78 -7.99
CA VAL A 137 0.86 -15.72 -7.02
C VAL A 137 1.36 -14.47 -7.74
N ALA A 138 0.65 -13.36 -7.58
CA ALA A 138 1.03 -12.08 -8.13
C ALA A 138 1.80 -11.24 -7.11
N ALA A 139 2.96 -10.71 -7.52
CA ALA A 139 3.71 -9.71 -6.76
C ALA A 139 4.31 -8.69 -7.72
N THR A 140 4.57 -7.48 -7.24
CA THR A 140 5.09 -6.40 -8.09
C THR A 140 6.61 -6.45 -8.14
N PRO A 141 7.24 -6.46 -9.34
CA PRO A 141 8.70 -6.41 -9.45
C PRO A 141 9.25 -5.09 -8.91
N GLY A 142 10.41 -5.14 -8.29
CA GLY A 142 11.05 -3.95 -7.70
C GLY A 142 11.47 -2.92 -8.73
N HIS A 143 11.67 -3.32 -9.98
CA HIS A 143 11.97 -2.41 -11.09
C HIS A 143 10.93 -1.30 -11.27
N ASP A 144 9.67 -1.52 -10.91
CA ASP A 144 8.61 -0.51 -10.92
C ASP A 144 8.85 0.65 -9.93
N PHE A 145 9.72 0.46 -8.94
CA PHE A 145 10.00 1.42 -7.85
C PHE A 145 11.44 1.93 -7.85
N ASP A 146 12.38 1.12 -8.32
CA ASP A 146 13.81 1.43 -8.37
C ASP A 146 14.41 0.86 -9.67
N VAL A 147 14.59 1.72 -10.65
CA VAL A 147 15.15 1.34 -11.97
C VAL A 147 16.60 0.87 -11.83
N ALA A 148 17.36 1.37 -10.86
CA ALA A 148 18.78 1.04 -10.70
C ALA A 148 19.01 -0.31 -10.01
N ASN A 149 18.24 -0.60 -8.95
CA ASN A 149 18.49 -1.76 -8.09
C ASN A 149 17.31 -2.73 -8.01
N GLY A 150 16.15 -2.36 -8.57
CA GLY A 150 14.89 -3.10 -8.45
C GLY A 150 14.90 -4.52 -9.00
N ASN A 151 15.90 -4.89 -9.83
CA ASN A 151 16.02 -6.22 -10.42
C ASN A 151 16.09 -7.37 -9.39
N ARG A 152 16.51 -7.09 -8.17
CA ARG A 152 16.61 -8.07 -7.09
C ARG A 152 15.57 -7.89 -5.99
N PHE A 153 14.54 -7.04 -6.21
CA PHE A 153 13.50 -6.78 -5.22
C PHE A 153 12.12 -7.12 -5.74
N MET A 154 11.23 -7.50 -4.82
CA MET A 154 9.81 -7.71 -5.07
C MET A 154 8.99 -7.05 -3.98
N ARG A 155 7.82 -6.53 -4.34
CA ARG A 155 6.82 -6.01 -3.39
C ARG A 155 5.63 -6.96 -3.31
N PHE A 156 5.41 -7.54 -2.15
CA PHE A 156 4.26 -8.37 -1.83
C PHE A 156 3.19 -7.53 -1.13
N SER A 157 1.96 -7.53 -1.66
CA SER A 157 0.81 -6.94 -0.98
C SER A 157 0.18 -7.96 -0.04
N TYR A 158 -0.18 -7.54 1.16
CA TYR A 158 -0.96 -8.37 2.10
C TYR A 158 -2.37 -7.81 2.39
N ALA A 159 -2.91 -7.00 1.46
CA ALA A 159 -4.25 -6.43 1.52
C ALA A 159 -5.30 -7.40 0.95
N GLY A 160 -5.40 -8.58 1.50
CA GLY A 160 -6.39 -9.61 1.15
C GLY A 160 -6.93 -10.32 2.37
N SER A 161 -7.68 -11.39 2.19
CA SER A 161 -8.10 -12.26 3.28
C SER A 161 -6.90 -13.05 3.83
N PHE A 162 -6.98 -13.45 5.10
CA PHE A 162 -5.94 -14.29 5.71
C PHE A 162 -5.75 -15.61 4.96
N HIS A 163 -6.85 -16.25 4.53
CA HIS A 163 -6.82 -17.49 3.76
C HIS A 163 -6.09 -17.36 2.42
N GLU A 164 -6.29 -16.23 1.71
CA GLU A 164 -5.55 -15.98 0.46
C GLU A 164 -4.05 -15.84 0.71
N MET A 165 -3.66 -15.18 1.81
CA MET A 165 -2.25 -15.03 2.17
C MET A 165 -1.62 -16.37 2.55
N GLU A 166 -2.30 -17.23 3.33
CA GLU A 166 -1.82 -18.57 3.63
C GLU A 166 -1.65 -19.40 2.35
N THR A 167 -2.66 -19.37 1.48
CA THR A 167 -2.63 -20.10 0.20
C THR A 167 -1.47 -19.64 -0.67
N ALA A 168 -1.22 -18.31 -0.74
CA ALA A 168 -0.10 -17.77 -1.48
C ALA A 168 1.25 -18.25 -0.93
N MET A 169 1.44 -18.25 0.40
CA MET A 169 2.66 -18.77 1.02
C MET A 169 2.89 -20.25 0.75
N GLN A 170 1.85 -21.08 0.80
CA GLN A 170 1.93 -22.51 0.46
C GLN A 170 2.29 -22.75 -1.01
N ARG A 171 1.73 -21.96 -1.93
CA ARG A 171 2.04 -22.03 -3.37
C ARG A 171 3.48 -21.63 -3.65
N LEU A 172 3.95 -20.54 -3.04
CA LEU A 172 5.36 -20.12 -3.16
C LEU A 172 6.31 -21.17 -2.61
N GLU A 173 6.02 -21.75 -1.45
CA GLU A 173 6.83 -22.81 -0.87
C GLU A 173 6.96 -24.02 -1.81
N LYS A 174 5.85 -24.44 -2.43
CA LYS A 174 5.85 -25.56 -3.40
C LYS A 174 6.62 -25.21 -4.67
N TRP A 175 6.53 -23.99 -5.13
CA TRP A 175 7.15 -23.53 -6.37
C TRP A 175 8.66 -23.34 -6.26
N LEU A 176 9.15 -22.94 -5.08
CA LEU A 176 10.57 -22.67 -4.84
C LEU A 176 11.38 -23.92 -4.47
N ARG A 177 10.73 -25.03 -4.19
CA ARG A 177 11.36 -26.37 -3.99
C ARG A 177 11.74 -27.00 -5.31
#